data_e8bf8c7cafa726221767b80ec47e2cb2
#
_entry.id   e8bf8c7cafa726221767b80ec47e2cb2
#
_cell.length_a   1.000
_cell.length_b   1.000
_cell.length_c   1.000
_cell.angle_alpha   90.00
_cell.angle_beta   90.00
_cell.angle_gamma   90.00
#
_symmetry.space_group_name_H-M   'P 1'
#
loop_
_entity.id
_entity.type
_entity.pdbx_description
1 polymer ?
#
loop_
_entity_poly.entity_id
_entity_poly.type
_entity_poly.pdbx_seq_one_letter_code
_entity_poly.pdbx_strand_id
1 'polypeptide(L)'
;MVNIYLFIELLGSANAGQALDALKALQMENCKFANVVMLSDEKLVAQLDCQDSTDGDKAILNRIAKVDGVVQTNIVAVVRPKK
;
A
#
# COMPACT_ATOMS: atom_id res chain seq x y z
N MET A 1 -9.44 -5.73 13.33
CA MET A 1 -8.42 -5.10 12.48
C MET A 1 -7.72 -6.16 11.64
N VAL A 2 -7.43 -5.83 10.41
CA VAL A 2 -6.76 -6.72 9.47
C VAL A 2 -5.47 -6.09 9.03
N ASN A 3 -4.40 -6.87 8.98
CA ASN A 3 -3.10 -6.43 8.48
C ASN A 3 -2.91 -6.99 7.08
N ILE A 4 -2.73 -6.11 6.10
CA ILE A 4 -2.58 -6.51 4.70
C ILE A 4 -1.17 -6.15 4.26
N TYR A 5 -0.43 -7.14 3.79
CA TYR A 5 0.92 -6.93 3.28
C TYR A 5 0.88 -6.82 1.77
N LEU A 6 1.42 -5.72 1.26
CA LEU A 6 1.35 -5.36 -0.14
C LEU A 6 2.73 -5.31 -0.76
N PHE A 7 2.79 -5.71 -2.01
CA PHE A 7 3.94 -5.50 -2.86
C PHE A 7 3.53 -4.52 -3.95
N ILE A 8 4.17 -3.36 -3.97
CA ILE A 8 3.80 -2.27 -4.87
C ILE A 8 4.92 -2.06 -5.87
N GLU A 9 4.61 -2.16 -7.16
CA GLU A 9 5.55 -1.88 -8.23
C GLU A 9 5.40 -0.45 -8.71
N LEU A 10 6.54 0.21 -8.90
CA LEU A 10 6.62 1.60 -9.31
C LEU A 10 7.17 1.73 -10.73
N LEU A 11 6.88 2.86 -11.36
CA LEU A 11 7.23 3.12 -12.77
C LEU A 11 8.71 3.46 -12.97
N GLY A 12 9.55 3.26 -12.04
CA GLY A 12 10.98 3.51 -12.24
C GLY A 12 11.52 4.57 -11.30
N SER A 13 12.84 4.69 -11.32
CA SER A 13 13.60 5.36 -10.27
C SER A 13 13.33 6.85 -10.16
N ALA A 14 13.06 7.54 -11.26
CA ALA A 14 12.90 8.99 -11.24
C ALA A 14 11.72 9.44 -10.37
N ASN A 15 10.72 8.59 -10.20
CA ASN A 15 9.50 8.93 -9.49
C ASN A 15 9.32 8.16 -8.18
N ALA A 16 10.26 7.30 -7.81
CA ALA A 16 10.10 6.42 -6.66
C ALA A 16 9.94 7.19 -5.35
N GLY A 17 10.74 8.20 -5.14
CA GLY A 17 10.66 9.02 -3.93
C GLY A 17 9.34 9.77 -3.82
N GLN A 18 8.85 10.30 -4.94
CA GLN A 18 7.57 11.00 -4.98
C GLN A 18 6.42 10.04 -4.73
N ALA A 19 6.45 8.84 -5.31
CA ALA A 19 5.44 7.83 -5.08
C ALA A 19 5.42 7.38 -3.61
N LEU A 20 6.59 7.20 -3.01
CA LEU A 20 6.71 6.85 -1.60
C LEU A 20 6.09 7.93 -0.71
N ASP A 21 6.42 9.20 -0.96
CA ASP A 21 5.86 10.31 -0.18
C ASP A 21 4.36 10.41 -0.35
N ALA A 22 3.87 10.22 -1.57
CA ALA A 22 2.43 10.25 -1.85
C ALA A 22 1.70 9.11 -1.13
N LEU A 23 2.29 7.92 -1.11
CA LEU A 23 1.71 6.80 -0.39
C LEU A 23 1.66 7.05 1.12
N LYS A 24 2.73 7.58 1.68
CA LYS A 24 2.77 7.89 3.11
C LYS A 24 1.77 8.96 3.51
N ALA A 25 1.49 9.90 2.62
CA ALA A 25 0.55 10.98 2.85
C ALA A 25 -0.90 10.60 2.51
N LEU A 26 -1.10 9.45 1.89
CA LEU A 26 -2.40 9.02 1.41
C LEU A 26 -3.36 8.79 2.58
N GLN A 27 -4.53 9.41 2.50
CA GLN A 27 -5.58 9.19 3.49
C GLN A 27 -6.61 8.22 2.94
N MET A 28 -6.90 7.20 3.73
CA MET A 28 -7.84 6.15 3.34
C MET A 28 -8.85 5.94 4.44
N GLU A 29 -10.08 5.69 4.05
CA GLU A 29 -11.13 5.41 5.00
C GLU A 29 -10.92 4.04 5.64
N ASN A 30 -10.89 3.99 6.96
CA ASN A 30 -10.75 2.76 7.74
C ASN A 30 -9.44 2.00 7.53
N CYS A 31 -8.48 2.62 6.86
CA CYS A 31 -7.16 2.02 6.62
C CYS A 31 -6.06 3.04 6.85
N LYS A 32 -4.88 2.55 7.22
CA LYS A 32 -3.68 3.37 7.29
C LYS A 32 -2.45 2.51 7.05
N PHE A 33 -1.40 3.10 6.51
CA PHE A 33 -0.13 2.42 6.41
C PHE A 33 0.54 2.37 7.78
N ALA A 34 0.87 1.16 8.21
CA ALA A 34 1.65 0.96 9.43
C ALA A 34 3.15 1.02 9.12
N ASN A 35 3.54 0.60 7.93
CA ASN A 35 4.93 0.58 7.54
C ASN A 35 5.03 0.58 6.01
N VAL A 36 6.01 1.31 5.48
CA VAL A 36 6.30 1.34 4.04
C VAL A 36 7.80 1.31 3.88
N VAL A 37 8.32 0.31 3.17
CA VAL A 37 9.74 0.09 2.98
C VAL A 37 10.04 -0.03 1.50
N MET A 38 11.01 0.73 1.01
CA MET A 38 11.50 0.58 -0.35
C MET A 38 12.49 -0.57 -0.44
N LEU A 39 12.23 -1.51 -1.34
CA LEU A 39 13.17 -2.58 -1.65
C LEU A 39 14.14 -2.17 -2.76
N SER A 40 13.65 -1.39 -3.71
CA SER A 40 14.45 -0.88 -4.82
C SER A 40 13.73 0.33 -5.39
N ASP A 41 14.29 0.94 -6.44
CA ASP A 41 13.70 2.09 -7.11
C ASP A 41 12.34 1.75 -7.76
N GLU A 42 12.04 0.48 -7.91
CA GLU A 42 10.83 0.04 -8.60
C GLU A 42 9.88 -0.74 -7.71
N LYS A 43 10.26 -1.03 -6.46
CA LYS A 43 9.48 -1.93 -5.61
C LYS A 43 9.39 -1.45 -4.18
N LEU A 44 8.19 -1.51 -3.64
CA LEU A 44 7.90 -1.22 -2.23
C LEU A 44 7.23 -2.41 -1.58
N VAL A 45 7.46 -2.58 -0.28
CA VAL A 45 6.66 -3.46 0.57
C VAL A 45 5.97 -2.58 1.60
N ALA A 46 4.68 -2.76 1.77
CA ALA A 46 3.91 -1.96 2.71
C ALA A 46 3.00 -2.85 3.56
N GLN A 47 2.78 -2.42 4.79
CA GLN A 47 1.77 -3.00 5.66
C GLN A 47 0.62 -2.00 5.78
N LEU A 48 -0.56 -2.44 5.40
CA LEU A 48 -1.78 -1.65 5.46
C LEU A 48 -2.67 -2.23 6.55
N ASP A 49 -3.00 -1.41 7.54
CA ASP A 49 -3.89 -1.82 8.62
C ASP A 49 -5.28 -1.27 8.35
N CYS A 50 -6.25 -2.17 8.23
CA CYS A 50 -7.64 -1.82 7.93
C CYS A 50 -8.58 -2.41 8.96
N GLN A 51 -9.78 -1.86 9.05
CA GLN A 51 -10.80 -2.42 9.95
C GLN A 51 -11.25 -3.78 9.48
N ASP A 52 -11.43 -3.97 8.18
CA ASP A 52 -11.70 -5.28 7.62
C ASP A 52 -11.09 -5.41 6.22
N SER A 53 -11.17 -6.62 5.64
CA SER A 53 -10.56 -6.88 4.35
C SER A 53 -11.24 -6.15 3.20
N THR A 54 -12.53 -5.88 3.32
CA THR A 54 -13.26 -5.12 2.30
C THR A 54 -12.75 -3.69 2.22
N ASP A 55 -12.47 -3.05 3.36
CA ASP A 55 -11.86 -1.73 3.39
C ASP A 55 -10.49 -1.73 2.72
N GLY A 56 -9.72 -2.79 2.92
CA GLY A 56 -8.43 -2.95 2.27
C GLY A 56 -8.55 -3.04 0.76
N ASP A 57 -9.48 -3.82 0.26
CA ASP A 57 -9.70 -3.95 -1.17
C ASP A 57 -10.08 -2.60 -1.78
N LYS A 58 -10.97 -1.86 -1.13
CA LYS A 58 -11.37 -0.52 -1.60
C LYS A 58 -10.20 0.45 -1.58
N ALA A 59 -9.40 0.43 -0.53
CA ALA A 59 -8.24 1.31 -0.42
C ALA A 59 -7.25 1.03 -1.55
N ILE A 60 -6.98 -0.24 -1.83
CA ILE A 60 -6.06 -0.62 -2.90
C ILE A 60 -6.59 -0.15 -4.25
N LEU A 61 -7.85 -0.45 -4.56
CA LEU A 61 -8.40 -0.15 -5.87
C LEU A 61 -8.63 1.34 -6.09
N ASN A 62 -9.08 2.05 -5.07
CA ASN A 62 -9.56 3.42 -5.22
C ASN A 62 -8.54 4.48 -4.83
N ARG A 63 -7.50 4.11 -4.08
CA ARG A 63 -6.52 5.07 -3.58
C ARG A 63 -5.10 4.71 -3.99
N ILE A 64 -4.64 3.54 -3.57
CA ILE A 64 -3.24 3.15 -3.81
C ILE A 64 -2.96 3.00 -5.30
N ALA A 65 -3.83 2.33 -6.02
CA ALA A 65 -3.65 2.09 -7.45
C ALA A 65 -3.69 3.37 -8.28
N LYS A 66 -4.20 4.46 -7.72
CA LYS A 66 -4.31 5.74 -8.43
C LYS A 66 -3.19 6.72 -8.10
N VAL A 67 -2.26 6.33 -7.25
CA VAL A 67 -1.10 7.17 -6.96
C VAL A 67 -0.19 7.20 -8.20
N ASP A 68 0.25 8.39 -8.59
CA ASP A 68 1.15 8.55 -9.72
C ASP A 68 2.43 7.77 -9.49
N GLY A 69 2.83 7.02 -10.49
CA GLY A 69 4.03 6.19 -10.42
C GLY A 69 3.78 4.76 -9.96
N VAL A 70 2.60 4.45 -9.46
CA VAL A 70 2.24 3.07 -9.09
C VAL A 70 1.77 2.33 -10.34
N VAL A 71 2.46 1.24 -10.67
CA VAL A 71 2.14 0.42 -11.83
C VAL A 71 1.22 -0.74 -11.45
N GLN A 72 1.54 -1.38 -10.33
CA GLN A 72 0.81 -2.57 -9.91
C GLN A 72 0.89 -2.71 -8.40
N THR A 73 -0.19 -3.21 -7.81
CA THR A 73 -0.27 -3.50 -6.38
C THR A 73 -0.72 -4.94 -6.20
N ASN A 74 0.07 -5.73 -5.50
CA ASN A 74 -0.23 -7.12 -5.23
C ASN A 74 -0.36 -7.36 -3.74
N ILE A 75 -1.37 -8.12 -3.34
CA ILE A 75 -1.53 -8.56 -1.95
C ILE A 75 -0.65 -9.80 -1.75
N VAL A 76 0.28 -9.70 -0.82
CA VAL A 76 1.17 -10.80 -0.47
C VAL A 76 0.56 -11.67 0.61
N ALA A 77 -0.05 -11.05 1.60
CA ALA A 77 -0.65 -11.77 2.72
C ALA A 77 -1.70 -10.91 3.41
N VAL A 78 -2.71 -11.57 3.96
CA VAL A 78 -3.72 -10.94 4.81
C VAL A 78 -3.69 -11.64 6.14
N VAL A 79 -3.40 -10.89 7.20
CA VAL A 79 -3.31 -11.44 8.55
C VAL A 79 -4.46 -10.88 9.38
N ARG A 80 -5.23 -11.79 9.97
CA ARG A 80 -6.31 -11.42 10.89
C ARG A 80 -5.86 -11.79 12.30
N PRO A 81 -5.50 -10.79 13.12
CA PRO A 81 -5.07 -11.08 14.47
C PRO A 81 -6.18 -11.77 15.27
N LYS A 82 -5.80 -12.76 16.04
CA LYS A 82 -6.72 -13.39 16.97
C LYS A 82 -6.86 -12.51 18.21
N LYS A 83 -8.05 -12.45 18.69
CA LYS A 83 -8.29 -11.81 19.98
C LYS A 83 -8.09 -12.79 21.11
#